data_0e85c5a5a7bcff67500e0504c1902fac
#
_entry.id   0e85c5a5a7bcff67500e0504c1902fac
#
_cell.length_a   1.000
_cell.length_b   1.000
_cell.length_c   1.000
_cell.angle_alpha   90.00
_cell.angle_beta   90.00
_cell.angle_gamma   90.00
#
_symmetry.space_group_name_H-M   'P 1'
#
loop_
_entity.id
_entity.type
_entity.pdbx_description
1 polymer ?
#
loop_
_entity_poly.entity_id
_entity_poly.type
_entity_poly.pdbx_seq_one_letter_code
_entity_poly.pdbx_strand_id
1 'polypeptide(L)'
;MKKLFLILTLLMFVLSCGNKNGNNKTLSLNIGSEPTSIDPQITTDIAGGTVDELILEGLLRKDKNGKSVAGLAEKWETSKDGLVWTFHLRNGIKWSNGDPITAKDFRAGWIRGLNPDTGGSNASMLFVIKNGEKYNAKKASDKEVGIKVIDDKTLEVTLEAPTPYFDDLVTFKSFMPLNEKYYNEVKDKYFTDEHTIANGPYILESWVHDSELKFKKNPNYWDAANVKTENVVLKIIATDSAVNAFKNKEVDVTSVTFEQAKEFAGKNELVKANDGGMYYLLYNTGEKALQNTKIRRALTMAINREELINKVLEGSEKLTKTFVPTGIGLNGLAKDFAQEVPTDQPKFNVEEAKKLLAEGLKEQGLAQLPNLKILLNDTGSRKSIAEYIQENLRNNLGVNVELEVVSGKE
;
A
#
# COMPACT_ATOMS: atom_id res chain seq x y z
N MET A 1 19.33 65.28 -0.98
CA MET A 1 19.88 63.95 -1.32
C MET A 1 19.26 62.70 -0.57
N LYS A 2 18.23 62.93 0.26
CA LYS A 2 17.57 61.80 1.00
C LYS A 2 16.26 61.27 0.37
N LYS A 3 15.79 61.87 -0.74
CA LYS A 3 14.55 61.42 -1.42
C LYS A 3 14.78 60.58 -2.71
N LEU A 4 16.04 60.41 -3.13
CA LEU A 4 16.37 59.65 -4.34
C LEU A 4 16.74 58.18 -4.04
N PHE A 5 16.97 57.84 -2.76
CA PHE A 5 17.33 56.47 -2.35
C PHE A 5 16.12 55.58 -2.05
N LEU A 6 14.92 56.18 -1.88
CA LEU A 6 13.71 55.42 -1.54
C LEU A 6 12.95 54.90 -2.79
N ILE A 7 13.29 55.39 -3.99
CA ILE A 7 12.65 54.97 -5.25
C ILE A 7 13.42 53.81 -5.89
N LEU A 8 14.70 53.64 -5.57
CA LEU A 8 15.51 52.56 -6.14
C LEU A 8 15.33 51.21 -5.45
N THR A 9 14.84 51.22 -4.20
CA THR A 9 14.52 49.97 -3.45
C THR A 9 13.13 49.42 -3.76
N LEU A 10 12.23 50.20 -4.36
CA LEU A 10 10.90 49.75 -4.74
C LEU A 10 10.85 49.15 -6.17
N LEU A 11 11.89 49.37 -6.99
CA LEU A 11 11.98 48.84 -8.35
C LEU A 11 12.60 47.43 -8.43
N MET A 12 13.18 46.90 -7.34
CA MET A 12 13.73 45.55 -7.31
C MET A 12 12.70 44.46 -6.90
N PHE A 13 11.48 44.84 -6.51
CA PHE A 13 10.44 43.91 -6.15
C PHE A 13 9.44 43.58 -7.27
N VAL A 14 9.55 44.21 -8.46
CA VAL A 14 8.60 44.00 -9.56
C VAL A 14 9.17 43.16 -10.69
N LEU A 15 10.40 42.65 -10.60
CA LEU A 15 11.03 41.79 -11.61
C LEU A 15 11.02 40.29 -11.23
N SER A 16 10.25 39.89 -10.21
CA SER A 16 10.03 38.49 -9.87
C SER A 16 8.68 37.94 -10.34
N CYS A 17 8.04 38.58 -11.35
CA CYS A 17 6.99 37.95 -12.14
C CYS A 17 7.64 37.37 -13.39
N GLY A 18 8.47 36.36 -13.20
CA GLY A 18 9.15 35.65 -14.25
C GLY A 18 8.21 34.70 -14.98
N ASN A 19 8.13 34.95 -16.24
CA ASN A 19 8.01 34.02 -17.36
C ASN A 19 7.18 32.73 -17.14
N LYS A 20 5.85 32.85 -17.30
CA LYS A 20 4.93 31.71 -17.42
C LYS A 20 4.91 31.13 -18.85
N ASN A 21 6.05 30.88 -19.46
CA ASN A 21 6.20 30.18 -20.73
C ASN A 21 7.39 29.21 -20.68
N GLY A 22 7.44 28.38 -19.64
CA GLY A 22 8.19 27.14 -19.64
C GLY A 22 7.18 26.02 -19.46
N ASN A 23 7.23 24.98 -20.29
CA ASN A 23 6.58 23.71 -20.04
C ASN A 23 6.98 23.22 -18.64
N ASN A 24 6.22 23.60 -17.62
CA ASN A 24 6.48 23.16 -16.26
C ASN A 24 6.03 21.70 -16.18
N LYS A 25 6.95 20.80 -16.51
CA LYS A 25 6.74 19.34 -16.48
C LYS A 25 6.84 18.80 -15.06
N THR A 26 6.24 19.52 -14.11
CA THR A 26 6.16 19.11 -12.71
C THR A 26 4.75 18.58 -12.43
N LEU A 27 4.67 17.41 -11.83
CA LEU A 27 3.43 16.81 -11.34
C LEU A 27 3.42 16.91 -9.82
N SER A 28 2.38 17.53 -9.26
CA SER A 28 2.20 17.68 -7.81
C SER A 28 1.09 16.78 -7.30
N LEU A 29 1.41 15.88 -6.37
CA LEU A 29 0.47 14.92 -5.78
C LEU A 29 0.36 15.18 -4.28
N ASN A 30 -0.84 15.05 -3.71
CA ASN A 30 -1.00 15.01 -2.26
C ASN A 30 -0.98 13.55 -1.77
N ILE A 31 -0.09 13.24 -0.83
CA ILE A 31 0.01 11.91 -0.20
C ILE A 31 -0.65 11.85 1.18
N GLY A 32 -1.20 12.96 1.68
CA GLY A 32 -2.05 13.03 2.88
C GLY A 32 -1.32 12.96 4.22
N SER A 33 -0.24 12.21 4.32
CA SER A 33 0.53 12.03 5.56
C SER A 33 2.01 11.86 5.27
N GLU A 34 2.83 12.15 6.28
CA GLU A 34 4.25 11.86 6.26
C GLU A 34 4.50 10.36 6.08
N PRO A 35 5.42 9.94 5.18
CA PRO A 35 5.88 8.55 5.12
C PRO A 35 6.51 8.11 6.45
N THR A 36 6.11 6.98 6.98
CA THR A 36 6.75 6.43 8.20
C THR A 36 8.15 5.89 7.91
N SER A 37 8.38 5.48 6.67
CA SER A 37 9.65 5.02 6.12
C SER A 37 9.58 5.05 4.59
N ILE A 38 10.72 5.21 3.93
CA ILE A 38 10.93 5.00 2.49
C ILE A 38 11.88 3.83 2.23
N ASP A 39 12.02 2.95 3.19
CA ASP A 39 12.74 1.69 3.07
C ASP A 39 11.76 0.59 2.62
N PRO A 40 11.89 0.05 1.41
CA PRO A 40 10.91 -0.86 0.82
C PRO A 40 10.75 -2.18 1.59
N GLN A 41 11.75 -2.59 2.38
CA GLN A 41 11.64 -3.77 3.22
C GLN A 41 10.89 -3.50 4.54
N ILE A 42 10.76 -2.23 4.96
CA ILE A 42 10.13 -1.82 6.24
C ILE A 42 8.78 -1.13 5.99
N THR A 43 8.68 -0.31 4.95
CA THR A 43 7.50 0.51 4.63
C THR A 43 6.21 -0.30 4.60
N THR A 44 5.19 0.15 5.36
CA THR A 44 3.85 -0.47 5.39
C THR A 44 2.75 0.50 4.98
N ASP A 45 2.96 1.79 5.07
CA ASP A 45 1.99 2.82 4.72
C ASP A 45 1.98 3.17 3.23
N ILE A 46 0.89 3.82 2.79
CA ILE A 46 0.67 4.19 1.39
C ILE A 46 1.63 5.31 0.96
N ALA A 47 1.89 6.27 1.85
CA ALA A 47 2.73 7.42 1.53
C ALA A 47 4.17 6.97 1.23
N GLY A 48 4.75 6.12 2.08
CA GLY A 48 6.07 5.53 1.84
C GLY A 48 6.09 4.62 0.60
N GLY A 49 5.04 3.80 0.40
CA GLY A 49 4.90 3.00 -0.81
C GLY A 49 4.87 3.84 -2.10
N THR A 50 4.24 5.02 -2.07
CA THR A 50 4.25 5.96 -3.20
C THR A 50 5.66 6.47 -3.50
N VAL A 51 6.46 6.74 -2.47
CA VAL A 51 7.88 7.10 -2.65
C VAL A 51 8.65 5.94 -3.27
N ASP A 52 8.47 4.71 -2.73
CA ASP A 52 9.15 3.52 -3.25
C ASP A 52 8.90 3.32 -4.76
N GLU A 53 7.66 3.50 -5.22
CA GLU A 53 7.29 3.39 -6.64
C GLU A 53 7.96 4.46 -7.53
N LEU A 54 8.29 5.61 -6.98
CA LEU A 54 9.00 6.66 -7.72
C LEU A 54 10.50 6.37 -7.83
N ILE A 55 11.12 5.88 -6.77
CA ILE A 55 12.59 5.76 -6.69
C ILE A 55 13.13 4.37 -6.96
N LEU A 56 12.30 3.33 -6.88
CA LEU A 56 12.73 1.94 -7.05
C LEU A 56 11.95 1.23 -8.16
N GLU A 57 12.61 0.26 -8.77
CA GLU A 57 12.01 -0.72 -9.69
C GLU A 57 12.53 -2.12 -9.38
N GLY A 58 11.63 -3.10 -9.42
CA GLY A 58 11.91 -4.51 -9.18
C GLY A 58 12.31 -5.28 -10.44
N LEU A 59 12.42 -6.60 -10.31
CA LEU A 59 12.61 -7.50 -11.46
C LEU A 59 11.48 -7.31 -12.48
N LEU A 60 10.26 -7.27 -12.00
CA LEU A 60 9.04 -7.02 -12.78
C LEU A 60 8.34 -5.78 -12.23
N ARG A 61 7.46 -5.19 -13.03
CA ARG A 61 6.62 -4.05 -12.66
C ARG A 61 5.18 -4.27 -13.13
N LYS A 62 4.22 -3.50 -12.61
CA LYS A 62 2.85 -3.50 -13.11
C LYS A 62 2.69 -2.54 -14.28
N ASP A 63 1.97 -2.96 -15.32
CA ASP A 63 1.49 -2.06 -16.35
C ASP A 63 0.21 -1.33 -15.91
N LYS A 64 -0.30 -0.42 -16.75
CA LYS A 64 -1.53 0.35 -16.48
C LYS A 64 -2.79 -0.50 -16.28
N ASN A 65 -2.76 -1.78 -16.60
CA ASN A 65 -3.87 -2.73 -16.42
C ASN A 65 -3.64 -3.65 -15.22
N GLY A 66 -2.57 -3.42 -14.44
CA GLY A 66 -2.20 -4.25 -13.30
C GLY A 66 -1.53 -5.58 -13.66
N LYS A 67 -1.13 -5.78 -14.93
CA LYS A 67 -0.44 -6.99 -15.37
C LYS A 67 1.06 -6.87 -15.08
N SER A 68 1.67 -7.96 -14.59
CA SER A 68 3.11 -8.06 -14.41
C SER A 68 3.83 -8.08 -15.76
N VAL A 69 4.78 -7.16 -15.94
CA VAL A 69 5.58 -6.99 -17.16
C VAL A 69 7.05 -6.82 -16.81
N ALA A 70 7.92 -6.92 -17.81
CA ALA A 70 9.36 -6.76 -17.64
C ALA A 70 9.72 -5.40 -17.03
N GLY A 71 10.44 -5.45 -15.91
CA GLY A 71 11.09 -4.34 -15.26
C GLY A 71 12.60 -4.38 -15.49
N LEU A 72 13.40 -4.51 -14.42
CA LEU A 72 14.86 -4.69 -14.55
C LEU A 72 15.23 -6.06 -15.11
N ALA A 73 14.39 -7.09 -14.99
CA ALA A 73 14.53 -8.31 -15.75
C ALA A 73 13.85 -8.14 -17.12
N GLU A 74 14.60 -8.43 -18.20
CA GLU A 74 14.04 -8.38 -19.57
C GLU A 74 13.25 -9.64 -19.91
N LYS A 75 13.55 -10.77 -19.27
CA LYS A 75 12.85 -12.06 -19.41
C LYS A 75 12.97 -12.88 -18.15
N TRP A 76 12.05 -13.80 -17.98
CA TRP A 76 12.09 -14.83 -16.93
C TRP A 76 11.47 -16.13 -17.44
N GLU A 77 11.82 -17.21 -16.77
CA GLU A 77 11.34 -18.55 -17.08
C GLU A 77 11.10 -19.34 -15.80
N THR A 78 10.20 -20.31 -15.88
CA THR A 78 9.82 -21.16 -14.77
C THR A 78 10.02 -22.62 -15.13
N SER A 79 10.55 -23.42 -14.21
CA SER A 79 10.66 -24.87 -14.37
C SER A 79 9.28 -25.54 -14.51
N LYS A 80 9.25 -26.74 -15.10
CA LYS A 80 7.99 -27.47 -15.36
C LYS A 80 7.18 -27.77 -14.10
N ASP A 81 7.85 -27.94 -12.96
CA ASP A 81 7.22 -28.15 -11.65
C ASP A 81 6.80 -26.87 -10.94
N GLY A 82 7.11 -25.70 -11.52
CA GLY A 82 6.76 -24.39 -10.95
C GLY A 82 7.60 -23.96 -9.76
N LEU A 83 8.67 -24.71 -9.43
CA LEU A 83 9.48 -24.46 -8.22
C LEU A 83 10.65 -23.55 -8.46
N VAL A 84 11.23 -23.51 -9.66
CA VAL A 84 12.43 -22.72 -9.95
C VAL A 84 12.09 -21.62 -10.95
N TRP A 85 12.40 -20.39 -10.58
CA TRP A 85 12.24 -19.21 -11.42
C TRP A 85 13.61 -18.62 -11.73
N THR A 86 13.88 -18.34 -13.00
CA THR A 86 15.15 -17.76 -13.45
C THR A 86 14.85 -16.40 -14.09
N PHE A 87 15.45 -15.34 -13.57
CA PHE A 87 15.31 -13.98 -14.06
C PHE A 87 16.61 -13.53 -14.73
N HIS A 88 16.48 -12.91 -15.91
CA HIS A 88 17.63 -12.38 -16.66
C HIS A 88 17.54 -10.85 -16.70
N LEU A 89 18.51 -10.19 -16.08
CA LEU A 89 18.56 -8.74 -15.98
C LEU A 89 18.96 -8.10 -17.33
N ARG A 90 18.44 -6.92 -17.56
CA ARG A 90 18.82 -6.06 -18.70
C ARG A 90 20.30 -5.72 -18.67
N ASN A 91 20.85 -5.42 -19.85
CA ASN A 91 22.23 -4.93 -19.96
C ASN A 91 22.29 -3.44 -19.57
N GLY A 92 23.36 -3.05 -18.90
CA GLY A 92 23.71 -1.64 -18.66
C GLY A 92 22.82 -0.90 -17.66
N ILE A 93 21.99 -1.61 -16.88
CA ILE A 93 21.18 -1.01 -15.81
C ILE A 93 22.06 -0.51 -14.68
N LYS A 94 21.69 0.66 -14.11
CA LYS A 94 22.49 1.37 -13.12
C LYS A 94 21.62 1.99 -12.03
N TRP A 95 22.19 2.07 -10.86
CA TRP A 95 21.73 2.94 -9.79
C TRP A 95 21.95 4.42 -10.14
N SER A 96 21.27 5.31 -9.46
CA SER A 96 21.38 6.77 -9.69
C SER A 96 22.78 7.33 -9.40
N ASN A 97 23.56 6.66 -8.55
CA ASN A 97 24.96 6.99 -8.28
C ASN A 97 25.94 6.42 -9.34
N GLY A 98 25.45 5.71 -10.36
CA GLY A 98 26.22 5.13 -11.45
C GLY A 98 26.72 3.70 -11.22
N ASP A 99 26.57 3.13 -10.03
CA ASP A 99 26.91 1.73 -9.76
C ASP A 99 26.07 0.80 -10.66
N PRO A 100 26.62 -0.30 -11.18
CA PRO A 100 25.86 -1.28 -11.93
C PRO A 100 24.85 -1.99 -11.01
N ILE A 101 23.65 -2.30 -11.54
CA ILE A 101 22.69 -3.16 -10.87
C ILE A 101 22.96 -4.60 -11.29
N THR A 102 23.02 -5.49 -10.33
CA THR A 102 23.33 -6.90 -10.53
C THR A 102 22.35 -7.80 -9.77
N ALA A 103 22.38 -9.10 -10.06
CA ALA A 103 21.61 -10.09 -9.33
C ALA A 103 21.95 -10.15 -7.82
N LYS A 104 23.14 -9.67 -7.43
CA LYS A 104 23.55 -9.57 -6.01
C LYS A 104 22.70 -8.54 -5.27
N ASP A 105 22.33 -7.42 -5.91
CA ASP A 105 21.52 -6.38 -5.29
C ASP A 105 20.09 -6.90 -4.95
N PHE A 106 19.54 -7.75 -5.81
CA PHE A 106 18.25 -8.41 -5.52
C PHE A 106 18.39 -9.41 -4.36
N ARG A 107 19.45 -10.25 -4.38
CA ARG A 107 19.70 -11.15 -3.26
C ARG A 107 19.88 -10.38 -1.96
N ALA A 108 20.64 -9.30 -1.97
CA ALA A 108 20.88 -8.46 -0.79
C ALA A 108 19.57 -7.87 -0.23
N GLY A 109 18.72 -7.28 -1.08
CA GLY A 109 17.42 -6.72 -0.69
C GLY A 109 16.48 -7.78 -0.10
N TRP A 110 16.38 -8.95 -0.74
CA TRP A 110 15.46 -10.01 -0.31
C TRP A 110 15.94 -10.71 0.97
N ILE A 111 17.24 -10.97 1.11
CA ILE A 111 17.82 -11.50 2.37
C ILE A 111 17.63 -10.51 3.50
N ARG A 112 17.81 -9.19 3.25
CA ARG A 112 17.54 -8.16 4.24
C ARG A 112 16.05 -8.12 4.63
N GLY A 113 15.14 -8.21 3.65
CA GLY A 113 13.69 -8.28 3.90
C GLY A 113 13.26 -9.51 4.72
N LEU A 114 13.97 -10.64 4.56
CA LEU A 114 13.75 -11.86 5.33
C LEU A 114 14.45 -11.82 6.71
N ASN A 115 15.42 -10.94 6.92
CA ASN A 115 16.15 -10.90 8.19
C ASN A 115 15.23 -10.36 9.30
N PRO A 116 14.98 -11.13 10.39
CA PRO A 116 14.12 -10.69 11.49
C PRO A 116 14.62 -9.42 12.17
N ASP A 117 15.94 -9.18 12.15
CA ASP A 117 16.56 -8.00 12.77
C ASP A 117 16.28 -6.71 11.94
N THR A 118 15.83 -6.82 10.69
CA THR A 118 15.35 -5.68 9.89
C THR A 118 13.98 -5.16 10.37
N GLY A 119 13.16 -6.02 10.97
CA GLY A 119 11.86 -5.62 11.52
C GLY A 119 10.78 -5.34 10.46
N GLY A 120 10.95 -5.84 9.23
CA GLY A 120 9.99 -5.63 8.14
C GLY A 120 8.70 -6.42 8.33
N SER A 121 7.56 -5.73 8.47
CA SER A 121 6.23 -6.36 8.66
C SER A 121 5.79 -7.21 7.46
N ASN A 122 6.34 -6.99 6.28
CA ASN A 122 6.00 -7.68 5.04
C ASN A 122 6.94 -8.87 4.72
N ALA A 123 7.80 -9.28 5.66
CA ALA A 123 8.72 -10.40 5.47
C ALA A 123 8.00 -11.70 5.04
N SER A 124 6.77 -11.92 5.51
CA SER A 124 5.95 -13.08 5.16
C SER A 124 5.67 -13.22 3.66
N MET A 125 5.69 -12.14 2.89
CA MET A 125 5.56 -12.21 1.42
C MET A 125 6.74 -12.94 0.76
N LEU A 126 7.90 -12.93 1.38
CA LEU A 126 9.11 -13.63 0.93
C LEU A 126 9.17 -15.10 1.41
N PHE A 127 8.23 -15.55 2.26
CA PHE A 127 8.22 -16.93 2.78
C PHE A 127 7.88 -17.99 1.73
N VAL A 128 7.38 -17.58 0.57
CA VAL A 128 7.23 -18.46 -0.60
C VAL A 128 8.59 -18.96 -1.14
N ILE A 129 9.68 -18.24 -0.83
CA ILE A 129 11.05 -18.63 -1.20
C ILE A 129 11.51 -19.75 -0.26
N LYS A 130 12.11 -20.79 -0.81
CA LYS A 130 12.63 -21.94 -0.06
C LYS A 130 13.48 -21.48 1.14
N ASN A 131 13.17 -22.03 2.31
CA ASN A 131 13.79 -21.69 3.60
C ASN A 131 13.66 -20.19 4.03
N GLY A 132 12.85 -19.38 3.34
CA GLY A 132 12.66 -17.97 3.71
C GLY A 132 12.07 -17.82 5.12
N GLU A 133 10.99 -18.54 5.43
CA GLU A 133 10.40 -18.55 6.78
C GLU A 133 11.35 -19.09 7.83
N LYS A 134 12.11 -20.15 7.50
CA LYS A 134 13.10 -20.73 8.44
C LYS A 134 14.22 -19.74 8.75
N TYR A 135 14.69 -19.02 7.75
CA TYR A 135 15.72 -17.98 7.96
C TYR A 135 15.17 -16.84 8.82
N ASN A 136 13.96 -16.36 8.53
CA ASN A 136 13.29 -15.35 9.35
C ASN A 136 13.09 -15.80 10.80
N ALA A 137 12.79 -17.08 11.02
CA ALA A 137 12.68 -17.70 12.34
C ALA A 137 14.04 -18.06 13.00
N LYS A 138 15.19 -17.65 12.41
CA LYS A 138 16.55 -17.98 12.86
C LYS A 138 16.85 -19.50 12.93
N LYS A 139 16.17 -20.30 12.07
CA LYS A 139 16.32 -21.76 11.95
C LYS A 139 17.08 -22.20 10.71
N ALA A 140 17.49 -21.30 9.86
CA ALA A 140 18.34 -21.51 8.69
C ALA A 140 19.30 -20.33 8.51
N SER A 141 20.38 -20.52 7.78
CA SER A 141 21.29 -19.45 7.38
C SER A 141 20.81 -18.78 6.08
N ASP A 142 21.29 -17.57 5.79
CA ASP A 142 21.03 -16.86 4.52
C ASP A 142 21.49 -17.65 3.28
N LYS A 143 22.49 -18.52 3.43
CA LYS A 143 23.02 -19.37 2.35
C LYS A 143 22.08 -20.52 1.97
N GLU A 144 21.18 -20.89 2.87
CA GLU A 144 20.20 -21.96 2.65
C GLU A 144 18.91 -21.44 2.04
N VAL A 145 18.71 -20.11 2.00
CA VAL A 145 17.56 -19.49 1.35
C VAL A 145 17.65 -19.71 -0.16
N GLY A 146 16.54 -20.06 -0.78
CA GLY A 146 16.43 -20.41 -2.20
C GLY A 146 16.67 -19.24 -3.16
N ILE A 147 17.66 -18.37 -2.91
CA ILE A 147 18.04 -17.24 -3.77
C ILE A 147 19.48 -17.40 -4.19
N LYS A 148 19.70 -17.72 -5.47
CA LYS A 148 21.01 -18.01 -6.01
C LYS A 148 21.41 -17.04 -7.10
N VAL A 149 22.52 -16.35 -6.93
CA VAL A 149 23.15 -15.54 -7.96
C VAL A 149 23.97 -16.49 -8.85
N ILE A 150 23.53 -16.70 -10.08
CA ILE A 150 24.23 -17.54 -11.06
C ILE A 150 25.41 -16.76 -11.63
N ASP A 151 25.14 -15.52 -12.04
CA ASP A 151 26.12 -14.53 -12.48
C ASP A 151 25.56 -13.11 -12.20
N ASP A 152 26.25 -12.06 -12.60
CA ASP A 152 25.83 -10.67 -12.34
C ASP A 152 24.47 -10.31 -12.96
N LYS A 153 23.97 -11.09 -13.93
CA LYS A 153 22.72 -10.82 -14.65
C LYS A 153 21.68 -11.90 -14.50
N THR A 154 21.96 -12.98 -13.81
CA THR A 154 21.08 -14.13 -13.70
C THR A 154 20.80 -14.46 -12.24
N LEU A 155 19.54 -14.30 -11.83
CA LEU A 155 19.04 -14.65 -10.52
C LEU A 155 18.13 -15.89 -10.63
N GLU A 156 18.48 -16.95 -9.91
CA GLU A 156 17.67 -18.16 -9.77
C GLU A 156 17.01 -18.17 -8.40
N VAL A 157 15.68 -18.40 -8.37
CA VAL A 157 14.88 -18.44 -7.14
C VAL A 157 14.16 -19.78 -7.06
N THR A 158 14.42 -20.51 -5.98
CA THR A 158 13.71 -21.76 -5.66
C THR A 158 12.61 -21.45 -4.63
N LEU A 159 11.39 -21.90 -4.90
CA LEU A 159 10.22 -21.72 -4.03
C LEU A 159 9.99 -22.94 -3.12
N GLU A 160 9.29 -22.75 -1.99
CA GLU A 160 8.85 -23.84 -1.10
C GLU A 160 7.79 -24.74 -1.75
N ALA A 161 6.89 -24.13 -2.53
CA ALA A 161 5.84 -24.78 -3.27
C ALA A 161 5.58 -24.07 -4.60
N PRO A 162 4.97 -24.72 -5.60
CA PRO A 162 4.58 -24.05 -6.83
C PRO A 162 3.68 -22.84 -6.54
N THR A 163 4.12 -21.66 -6.90
CA THR A 163 3.45 -20.38 -6.65
C THR A 163 3.19 -19.69 -7.99
N PRO A 164 2.03 -19.94 -8.64
CA PRO A 164 1.76 -19.47 -10.00
C PRO A 164 1.62 -17.93 -10.10
N TYR A 165 1.52 -17.24 -8.99
CA TYR A 165 1.47 -15.77 -8.89
C TYR A 165 2.79 -15.15 -8.40
N PHE A 166 3.90 -15.88 -8.49
CA PHE A 166 5.19 -15.36 -8.04
C PHE A 166 5.68 -14.17 -8.87
N ASP A 167 5.32 -14.09 -10.16
CA ASP A 167 5.54 -12.92 -11.00
C ASP A 167 4.80 -11.68 -10.50
N ASP A 168 3.65 -11.83 -9.87
CA ASP A 168 2.95 -10.73 -9.20
C ASP A 168 3.65 -10.33 -7.89
N LEU A 169 4.09 -11.28 -7.09
CA LEU A 169 4.79 -11.01 -5.84
C LEU A 169 6.08 -10.22 -6.05
N VAL A 170 6.88 -10.56 -7.07
CA VAL A 170 8.15 -9.85 -7.32
C VAL A 170 7.98 -8.41 -7.83
N THR A 171 6.75 -7.96 -8.09
CA THR A 171 6.46 -6.54 -8.33
C THR A 171 6.27 -5.74 -7.04
N PHE A 172 6.11 -6.41 -5.90
CA PHE A 172 5.83 -5.76 -4.63
C PHE A 172 7.10 -5.17 -3.99
N LYS A 173 6.95 -4.10 -3.24
CA LYS A 173 8.08 -3.35 -2.65
C LYS A 173 9.07 -4.18 -1.82
N SER A 174 8.61 -5.21 -1.11
CA SER A 174 9.50 -6.09 -0.34
C SER A 174 10.50 -6.87 -1.20
N PHE A 175 10.26 -6.97 -2.53
CA PHE A 175 11.14 -7.62 -3.50
C PHE A 175 12.05 -6.62 -4.25
N MET A 176 12.12 -5.36 -3.82
CA MET A 176 13.02 -4.38 -4.43
C MET A 176 14.50 -4.71 -4.13
N PRO A 177 15.40 -4.37 -5.05
CA PRO A 177 16.82 -4.58 -4.85
C PRO A 177 17.38 -3.59 -3.82
N LEU A 178 18.55 -3.92 -3.28
CA LEU A 178 19.36 -3.07 -2.38
C LEU A 178 20.76 -2.96 -2.97
N ASN A 179 21.27 -1.74 -3.18
CA ASN A 179 22.68 -1.58 -3.53
C ASN A 179 23.54 -2.01 -2.35
N GLU A 180 24.03 -3.26 -2.40
CA GLU A 180 24.77 -3.87 -1.29
C GLU A 180 26.05 -3.08 -0.96
N LYS A 181 26.75 -2.57 -1.97
CA LYS A 181 27.97 -1.78 -1.79
C LYS A 181 27.67 -0.51 -1.00
N TYR A 182 26.70 0.29 -1.44
CA TYR A 182 26.32 1.53 -0.78
C TYR A 182 25.71 1.28 0.60
N TYR A 183 24.88 0.25 0.74
CA TYR A 183 24.36 -0.16 2.05
C TYR A 183 25.48 -0.48 3.04
N ASN A 184 26.56 -1.16 2.59
CA ASN A 184 27.72 -1.46 3.45
C ASN A 184 28.48 -0.22 3.89
N GLU A 185 28.43 0.86 3.12
CA GLU A 185 29.04 2.15 3.45
C GLU A 185 28.20 2.95 4.47
N VAL A 186 26.87 3.01 4.30
CA VAL A 186 26.01 3.92 5.07
C VAL A 186 25.16 3.21 6.14
N LYS A 187 24.99 1.88 6.06
CA LYS A 187 24.25 1.03 7.00
C LYS A 187 22.82 1.58 7.29
N ASP A 188 22.52 1.83 8.55
CA ASP A 188 21.19 2.26 9.01
C ASP A 188 20.75 3.65 8.48
N LYS A 189 21.67 4.37 7.82
CA LYS A 189 21.32 5.61 7.16
C LYS A 189 20.75 5.43 5.76
N TYR A 190 20.83 4.23 5.17
CA TYR A 190 20.25 3.97 3.86
C TYR A 190 18.73 4.21 3.91
N PHE A 191 18.17 4.77 2.85
CA PHE A 191 16.78 5.22 2.78
C PHE A 191 16.41 6.37 3.73
N THR A 192 17.38 7.19 4.15
CA THR A 192 17.12 8.51 4.69
C THR A 192 17.16 9.56 3.58
N ASP A 193 16.73 10.77 3.86
CA ASP A 193 16.73 11.90 2.91
C ASP A 193 18.09 12.19 2.27
N GLU A 194 19.20 12.03 3.04
CA GLU A 194 20.57 12.26 2.56
C GLU A 194 21.23 11.03 1.91
N HIS A 195 20.74 9.83 2.19
CA HIS A 195 21.39 8.58 1.83
C HIS A 195 20.50 7.64 1.00
N THR A 196 19.62 8.23 0.18
CA THR A 196 18.76 7.45 -0.71
C THR A 196 19.33 7.47 -2.13
N ILE A 197 19.58 6.29 -2.68
CA ILE A 197 19.90 6.10 -4.10
C ILE A 197 18.78 5.32 -4.78
N ALA A 198 18.51 5.69 -6.03
CA ALA A 198 17.38 5.20 -6.80
C ALA A 198 17.82 4.29 -7.94
N ASN A 199 16.96 3.37 -8.33
CA ASN A 199 17.08 2.60 -9.56
C ASN A 199 15.80 2.69 -10.42
N GLY A 200 14.80 3.41 -9.93
CA GLY A 200 13.54 3.71 -10.59
C GLY A 200 13.56 5.01 -11.40
N PRO A 201 12.39 5.46 -11.86
CA PRO A 201 12.24 6.60 -12.77
C PRO A 201 12.68 7.95 -12.19
N TYR A 202 12.67 8.11 -10.87
CA TYR A 202 13.00 9.37 -10.20
C TYR A 202 14.06 9.20 -9.11
N ILE A 203 14.66 10.34 -8.75
CA ILE A 203 15.65 10.48 -7.65
C ILE A 203 15.05 11.44 -6.65
N LEU A 204 15.09 11.11 -5.36
CA LEU A 204 14.75 12.03 -4.28
C LEU A 204 15.77 13.19 -4.27
N GLU A 205 15.29 14.41 -4.41
CA GLU A 205 16.11 15.63 -4.44
C GLU A 205 16.10 16.35 -3.10
N SER A 206 14.94 16.40 -2.46
CA SER A 206 14.80 16.97 -1.11
C SER A 206 13.57 16.38 -0.41
N TRP A 207 13.66 16.31 0.91
CA TRP A 207 12.56 15.96 1.80
C TRP A 207 12.48 17.01 2.90
N VAL A 208 11.41 17.78 2.90
CA VAL A 208 11.07 18.71 3.99
C VAL A 208 9.96 18.03 4.79
N HIS A 209 10.33 17.48 5.93
CA HIS A 209 9.41 16.73 6.77
C HIS A 209 8.14 17.50 7.10
N ASP A 210 7.00 16.81 7.15
CA ASP A 210 5.65 17.34 7.37
C ASP A 210 5.21 18.39 6.31
N SER A 211 5.89 18.46 5.16
CA SER A 211 5.61 19.43 4.11
C SER A 211 5.61 18.83 2.70
N GLU A 212 6.79 18.49 2.19
CA GLU A 212 6.88 17.99 0.80
C GLU A 212 8.16 17.16 0.54
N LEU A 213 8.06 16.25 -0.44
CA LEU A 213 9.20 15.56 -1.04
C LEU A 213 9.29 15.96 -2.51
N LYS A 214 10.49 16.29 -2.97
CA LYS A 214 10.77 16.65 -4.37
C LYS A 214 11.61 15.60 -5.05
N PHE A 215 11.21 15.28 -6.27
CA PHE A 215 11.87 14.28 -7.08
C PHE A 215 12.17 14.84 -8.45
N LYS A 216 13.32 14.48 -8.99
CA LYS A 216 13.71 14.73 -10.38
C LYS A 216 13.88 13.44 -11.14
N LYS A 217 13.68 13.51 -12.45
CA LYS A 217 13.87 12.38 -13.36
C LYS A 217 15.28 11.79 -13.21
N ASN A 218 15.35 10.46 -13.14
CA ASN A 218 16.60 9.72 -13.04
C ASN A 218 17.20 9.50 -14.46
N PRO A 219 18.32 10.14 -14.81
CA PRO A 219 18.93 9.96 -16.13
C PRO A 219 19.54 8.57 -16.32
N ASN A 220 19.82 7.86 -15.23
CA ASN A 220 20.38 6.50 -15.25
C ASN A 220 19.32 5.41 -15.30
N TYR A 221 18.03 5.77 -15.21
CA TYR A 221 16.94 4.81 -15.31
C TYR A 221 16.91 4.19 -16.73
N TRP A 222 16.81 2.87 -16.83
CA TRP A 222 16.88 2.16 -18.10
C TRP A 222 15.80 2.60 -19.11
N ASP A 223 14.63 3.00 -18.62
CA ASP A 223 13.47 3.43 -19.40
C ASP A 223 13.26 4.96 -19.35
N ALA A 224 14.31 5.72 -19.06
CA ALA A 224 14.25 7.18 -18.89
C ALA A 224 13.62 7.90 -20.10
N ALA A 225 13.81 7.39 -21.33
CA ALA A 225 13.24 7.97 -22.55
C ALA A 225 11.69 8.01 -22.51
N ASN A 226 11.04 7.09 -21.81
CA ASN A 226 9.60 7.00 -21.69
C ASN A 226 9.04 7.78 -20.48
N VAL A 227 9.88 8.26 -19.57
CA VAL A 227 9.48 9.12 -18.45
C VAL A 227 9.25 10.54 -19.00
N LYS A 228 7.99 10.98 -19.06
CA LYS A 228 7.58 12.25 -19.69
C LYS A 228 7.62 13.43 -18.72
N THR A 229 7.41 13.18 -17.43
CA THR A 229 7.42 14.19 -16.37
C THR A 229 8.83 14.38 -15.86
N GLU A 230 9.31 15.62 -15.80
CA GLU A 230 10.69 15.90 -15.38
C GLU A 230 10.81 15.94 -13.86
N ASN A 231 9.79 16.45 -13.16
CA ASN A 231 9.78 16.61 -11.72
C ASN A 231 8.48 16.09 -11.11
N VAL A 232 8.55 15.48 -9.94
CA VAL A 232 7.39 15.13 -9.12
C VAL A 232 7.54 15.79 -7.77
N VAL A 233 6.44 16.31 -7.23
CA VAL A 233 6.37 16.84 -5.88
C VAL A 233 5.26 16.09 -5.14
N LEU A 234 5.61 15.41 -4.07
CA LEU A 234 4.65 14.84 -3.14
C LEU A 234 4.44 15.84 -2.01
N LYS A 235 3.23 16.34 -1.85
CA LYS A 235 2.85 17.25 -0.77
C LYS A 235 2.14 16.52 0.35
N ILE A 236 2.37 16.96 1.57
CA ILE A 236 1.75 16.42 2.78
C ILE A 236 0.69 17.40 3.24
N ILE A 237 -0.54 17.22 2.76
CA ILE A 237 -1.66 18.12 3.04
C ILE A 237 -2.78 17.29 3.66
N ALA A 238 -3.24 17.71 4.84
CA ALA A 238 -4.33 17.04 5.55
C ALA A 238 -5.62 16.99 4.70
N THR A 239 -6.40 15.95 4.86
CA THR A 239 -7.62 15.65 4.07
C THR A 239 -8.59 16.84 4.02
N ASP A 240 -8.77 17.56 5.12
CA ASP A 240 -9.69 18.70 5.18
C ASP A 240 -9.27 19.88 4.28
N SER A 241 -7.97 20.04 4.05
CA SER A 241 -7.39 21.12 3.23
C SER A 241 -7.14 20.68 1.78
N ALA A 242 -7.16 19.39 1.50
CA ALA A 242 -6.72 18.80 0.23
C ALA A 242 -7.51 19.30 -0.99
N VAL A 243 -8.83 19.43 -0.85
CA VAL A 243 -9.72 19.94 -1.92
C VAL A 243 -9.41 21.41 -2.25
N ASN A 244 -9.14 22.23 -1.22
CA ASN A 244 -8.78 23.63 -1.43
C ASN A 244 -7.41 23.75 -2.14
N ALA A 245 -6.44 22.93 -1.75
CA ALA A 245 -5.14 22.89 -2.43
C ALA A 245 -5.29 22.49 -3.92
N PHE A 246 -6.16 21.54 -4.23
CA PHE A 246 -6.48 21.17 -5.62
C PHE A 246 -7.13 22.33 -6.39
N LYS A 247 -8.14 22.99 -5.81
CA LYS A 247 -8.82 24.14 -6.43
C LYS A 247 -7.86 25.32 -6.66
N ASN A 248 -6.93 25.53 -5.74
CA ASN A 248 -5.89 26.56 -5.83
C ASN A 248 -4.75 26.17 -6.80
N LYS A 249 -4.79 24.95 -7.38
CA LYS A 249 -3.72 24.43 -8.25
C LYS A 249 -2.37 24.27 -7.54
N GLU A 250 -2.40 24.01 -6.25
CA GLU A 250 -1.22 23.68 -5.46
C GLU A 250 -0.84 22.20 -5.61
N VAL A 251 -1.82 21.35 -5.92
CA VAL A 251 -1.65 19.96 -6.31
C VAL A 251 -2.49 19.64 -7.55
N ASP A 252 -2.00 18.73 -8.38
CA ASP A 252 -2.69 18.22 -9.58
C ASP A 252 -3.60 17.04 -9.26
N VAL A 253 -3.26 16.27 -8.22
CA VAL A 253 -4.00 15.09 -7.78
C VAL A 253 -4.07 15.06 -6.26
N THR A 254 -5.24 14.75 -5.72
CA THR A 254 -5.45 14.47 -4.31
C THR A 254 -6.56 13.46 -4.10
N SER A 255 -6.49 12.69 -3.02
CA SER A 255 -7.61 11.89 -2.54
C SER A 255 -8.68 12.81 -1.92
N VAL A 256 -9.93 12.39 -2.01
CA VAL A 256 -11.08 13.10 -1.43
C VAL A 256 -11.88 12.14 -0.57
N THR A 257 -12.49 12.66 0.50
CA THR A 257 -13.50 11.92 1.25
C THR A 257 -14.76 11.79 0.40
N PHE A 258 -15.63 10.88 0.81
CA PHE A 258 -16.94 10.74 0.19
C PHE A 258 -17.75 12.06 0.17
N GLU A 259 -17.76 12.79 1.28
CA GLU A 259 -18.45 14.10 1.36
C GLU A 259 -17.86 15.12 0.40
N GLN A 260 -16.54 15.21 0.32
CA GLN A 260 -15.84 16.10 -0.61
C GLN A 260 -16.07 15.70 -2.08
N ALA A 261 -16.17 14.41 -2.37
CA ALA A 261 -16.43 13.90 -3.72
C ALA A 261 -17.80 14.36 -4.28
N LYS A 262 -18.78 14.64 -3.44
CA LYS A 262 -20.10 15.17 -3.87
C LYS A 262 -19.97 16.47 -4.66
N GLU A 263 -19.05 17.32 -4.31
CA GLU A 263 -18.80 18.58 -5.01
C GLU A 263 -18.35 18.38 -6.47
N PHE A 264 -17.70 17.24 -6.73
CA PHE A 264 -17.17 16.87 -8.04
C PHE A 264 -18.03 15.84 -8.78
N ALA A 265 -19.22 15.53 -8.25
CA ALA A 265 -20.13 14.57 -8.88
C ALA A 265 -20.48 15.00 -10.32
N GLY A 266 -20.26 14.11 -11.27
CA GLY A 266 -20.50 14.36 -12.70
C GLY A 266 -19.41 15.20 -13.40
N LYS A 267 -18.36 15.62 -12.72
CA LYS A 267 -17.22 16.32 -13.29
C LYS A 267 -16.12 15.33 -13.71
N ASN A 268 -15.37 15.69 -14.74
CA ASN A 268 -14.27 14.86 -15.24
C ASN A 268 -13.06 14.77 -14.28
N GLU A 269 -12.98 15.71 -13.34
CA GLU A 269 -11.93 15.75 -12.32
C GLU A 269 -12.07 14.64 -11.29
N LEU A 270 -13.28 14.11 -11.08
CA LEU A 270 -13.52 13.01 -10.16
C LEU A 270 -13.23 11.67 -10.83
N VAL A 271 -12.13 11.05 -10.44
CA VAL A 271 -11.76 9.70 -10.87
C VAL A 271 -12.12 8.72 -9.76
N LYS A 272 -12.88 7.69 -10.11
CA LYS A 272 -13.19 6.56 -9.22
C LYS A 272 -12.37 5.37 -9.64
N ALA A 273 -11.58 4.84 -8.72
CA ALA A 273 -10.77 3.65 -8.93
C ALA A 273 -11.15 2.57 -7.90
N ASN A 274 -11.04 1.31 -8.28
CA ASN A 274 -11.11 0.20 -7.34
C ASN A 274 -9.67 -0.07 -6.87
N ASP A 275 -9.40 0.15 -5.60
CA ASP A 275 -8.07 -0.02 -4.99
C ASP A 275 -7.76 -1.46 -4.56
N GLY A 276 -8.76 -2.37 -4.71
CA GLY A 276 -8.65 -3.75 -4.23
C GLY A 276 -8.69 -3.86 -2.71
N GLY A 277 -8.95 -2.77 -2.00
CA GLY A 277 -9.10 -2.74 -0.55
C GLY A 277 -10.42 -3.35 -0.09
N MET A 278 -10.48 -3.73 1.19
CA MET A 278 -11.68 -4.24 1.82
C MET A 278 -11.80 -3.74 3.26
N TYR A 279 -13.01 -3.28 3.61
CA TYR A 279 -13.38 -3.06 5.00
C TYR A 279 -13.99 -4.34 5.59
N TYR A 280 -13.50 -4.75 6.72
CA TYR A 280 -14.01 -5.90 7.44
C TYR A 280 -13.97 -5.70 8.96
N LEU A 281 -14.82 -6.43 9.66
CA LEU A 281 -14.83 -6.50 11.12
C LEU A 281 -14.08 -7.77 11.54
N LEU A 282 -12.95 -7.58 12.24
CA LEU A 282 -12.16 -8.69 12.79
C LEU A 282 -12.63 -9.00 14.20
N TYR A 283 -12.99 -10.25 14.48
CA TYR A 283 -13.36 -10.71 15.79
C TYR A 283 -12.13 -11.23 16.56
N ASN A 284 -11.86 -10.66 17.73
CA ASN A 284 -10.83 -11.19 18.63
C ASN A 284 -11.27 -12.52 19.23
N THR A 285 -10.83 -13.63 18.66
CA THR A 285 -11.15 -14.99 19.12
C THR A 285 -10.38 -15.37 20.39
N GLY A 286 -9.52 -14.54 20.93
CA GLY A 286 -8.97 -14.65 22.27
C GLY A 286 -10.05 -14.44 23.34
N GLU A 287 -11.06 -13.61 23.04
CA GLU A 287 -12.22 -13.40 23.92
C GLU A 287 -13.14 -14.63 23.94
N LYS A 288 -13.41 -15.17 25.14
CA LYS A 288 -14.20 -16.40 25.32
C LYS A 288 -15.52 -16.38 24.56
N ALA A 289 -16.28 -15.30 24.65
CA ALA A 289 -17.56 -15.18 23.95
C ALA A 289 -17.40 -15.26 22.43
N LEU A 290 -16.35 -14.65 21.90
CA LEU A 290 -16.10 -14.57 20.45
C LEU A 290 -15.43 -15.85 19.88
N GLN A 291 -15.06 -16.83 20.70
CA GLN A 291 -14.63 -18.14 20.24
C GLN A 291 -15.79 -18.93 19.62
N ASN A 292 -17.03 -18.67 20.05
CA ASN A 292 -18.21 -19.36 19.53
C ASN A 292 -18.61 -18.83 18.16
N THR A 293 -18.65 -19.71 17.15
CA THR A 293 -19.00 -19.35 15.77
C THR A 293 -20.42 -18.83 15.63
N LYS A 294 -21.38 -19.34 16.41
CA LYS A 294 -22.77 -18.88 16.37
C LYS A 294 -22.87 -17.43 16.84
N ILE A 295 -22.11 -17.05 17.88
CA ILE A 295 -22.07 -15.66 18.36
C ILE A 295 -21.51 -14.75 17.28
N ARG A 296 -20.38 -15.10 16.64
CA ARG A 296 -19.81 -14.29 15.55
C ARG A 296 -20.76 -14.16 14.36
N ARG A 297 -21.42 -15.27 13.97
CA ARG A 297 -22.43 -15.23 12.89
C ARG A 297 -23.62 -14.37 13.27
N ALA A 298 -24.11 -14.44 14.50
CA ALA A 298 -25.20 -13.60 15.00
C ALA A 298 -24.86 -12.10 14.90
N LEU A 299 -23.70 -11.71 15.39
CA LEU A 299 -23.24 -10.33 15.30
C LEU A 299 -23.14 -9.86 13.83
N THR A 300 -22.60 -10.70 12.94
CA THR A 300 -22.51 -10.37 11.50
C THR A 300 -23.89 -10.26 10.85
N MET A 301 -24.83 -11.16 11.17
CA MET A 301 -26.19 -11.17 10.58
C MET A 301 -27.07 -10.05 11.10
N ALA A 302 -26.72 -9.43 12.21
CA ALA A 302 -27.43 -8.27 12.76
C ALA A 302 -27.08 -6.95 12.09
N ILE A 303 -26.08 -6.90 11.21
CA ILE A 303 -25.61 -5.69 10.52
C ILE A 303 -26.18 -5.65 9.11
N ASN A 304 -26.98 -4.63 8.79
CA ASN A 304 -27.50 -4.42 7.44
C ASN A 304 -26.46 -3.73 6.55
N ARG A 305 -25.62 -4.53 5.91
CA ARG A 305 -24.50 -4.02 5.07
C ARG A 305 -24.97 -3.30 3.82
N GLU A 306 -26.12 -3.68 3.25
CA GLU A 306 -26.71 -2.97 2.09
C GLU A 306 -27.16 -1.57 2.48
N GLU A 307 -27.80 -1.45 3.64
CA GLU A 307 -28.22 -0.16 4.16
C GLU A 307 -27.03 0.72 4.56
N LEU A 308 -26.00 0.15 5.18
CA LEU A 308 -24.73 0.84 5.45
C LEU A 308 -24.16 1.47 4.17
N ILE A 309 -24.06 0.69 3.09
CA ILE A 309 -23.51 1.20 1.83
C ILE A 309 -24.42 2.28 1.23
N ASN A 310 -25.73 2.04 1.19
CA ASN A 310 -26.64 2.92 0.47
C ASN A 310 -26.96 4.21 1.24
N LYS A 311 -27.06 4.16 2.58
CA LYS A 311 -27.49 5.32 3.38
C LYS A 311 -26.34 6.03 4.10
N VAL A 312 -25.34 5.29 4.60
CA VAL A 312 -24.22 5.89 5.34
C VAL A 312 -23.07 6.22 4.40
N LEU A 313 -22.76 5.32 3.46
CA LEU A 313 -21.69 5.49 2.49
C LEU A 313 -22.19 5.96 1.10
N GLU A 314 -23.50 6.18 0.95
CA GLU A 314 -24.18 6.72 -0.23
C GLU A 314 -23.73 6.08 -1.55
N GLY A 315 -23.45 4.77 -1.54
CA GLY A 315 -23.02 4.01 -2.71
C GLY A 315 -21.57 4.22 -3.14
N SER A 316 -20.72 4.81 -2.28
CA SER A 316 -19.30 4.97 -2.58
C SER A 316 -18.55 3.63 -2.58
N GLU A 317 -19.08 2.65 -1.85
CA GLU A 317 -18.50 1.34 -1.67
C GLU A 317 -19.32 0.23 -2.34
N LYS A 318 -18.72 -0.94 -2.52
CA LYS A 318 -19.39 -2.11 -3.08
C LYS A 318 -19.55 -3.21 -2.03
N LEU A 319 -20.75 -3.80 -1.98
CA LEU A 319 -20.94 -5.00 -1.16
C LEU A 319 -20.17 -6.17 -1.74
N THR A 320 -19.29 -6.75 -0.94
CA THR A 320 -18.61 -7.99 -1.31
C THR A 320 -19.28 -9.22 -0.70
N LYS A 321 -19.19 -10.34 -1.40
CA LYS A 321 -19.65 -11.65 -0.93
C LYS A 321 -18.51 -12.52 -0.42
N THR A 322 -17.27 -12.11 -0.61
CA THR A 322 -16.07 -12.84 -0.22
C THR A 322 -15.10 -11.94 0.51
N PHE A 323 -14.06 -12.50 1.11
CA PHE A 323 -12.94 -11.73 1.64
C PHE A 323 -12.02 -11.18 0.53
N VAL A 324 -12.19 -11.64 -0.71
CA VAL A 324 -11.48 -11.11 -1.88
C VAL A 324 -12.35 -10.06 -2.55
N PRO A 325 -11.86 -8.86 -2.80
CA PRO A 325 -12.59 -7.81 -3.50
C PRO A 325 -12.97 -8.21 -4.94
N THR A 326 -14.01 -7.57 -5.47
CA THR A 326 -14.37 -7.73 -6.88
C THR A 326 -13.29 -7.20 -7.81
N GLY A 327 -13.12 -7.82 -8.97
CA GLY A 327 -12.11 -7.44 -9.96
C GLY A 327 -10.78 -8.18 -9.80
N ILE A 328 -10.64 -9.03 -8.78
CA ILE A 328 -9.45 -9.86 -8.59
C ILE A 328 -9.71 -11.24 -9.19
N GLY A 329 -9.00 -11.55 -10.27
CA GLY A 329 -9.00 -12.85 -10.93
C GLY A 329 -8.09 -13.86 -10.24
N LEU A 330 -8.29 -15.13 -10.58
CA LEU A 330 -7.38 -16.20 -10.18
C LEU A 330 -6.92 -16.90 -11.47
N ASN A 331 -5.65 -16.76 -11.80
CA ASN A 331 -5.06 -17.22 -13.07
C ASN A 331 -5.57 -18.60 -13.51
N GLY A 332 -6.38 -18.61 -14.59
CA GLY A 332 -6.94 -19.82 -15.18
C GLY A 332 -8.10 -20.49 -14.41
N LEU A 333 -8.43 -20.03 -13.19
CA LEU A 333 -9.47 -20.60 -12.35
C LEU A 333 -10.72 -19.72 -12.24
N ALA A 334 -10.55 -18.41 -12.19
CA ALA A 334 -11.68 -17.47 -12.15
C ALA A 334 -11.28 -16.14 -12.80
N LYS A 335 -12.20 -15.49 -13.54
CA LYS A 335 -12.01 -14.13 -14.04
C LYS A 335 -12.24 -13.08 -12.94
N ASP A 336 -13.18 -13.35 -12.05
CA ASP A 336 -13.48 -12.56 -10.85
C ASP A 336 -13.81 -13.53 -9.71
N PHE A 337 -12.89 -13.71 -8.79
CA PHE A 337 -13.02 -14.63 -7.67
C PHE A 337 -14.29 -14.34 -6.84
N ALA A 338 -14.55 -13.09 -6.55
CA ALA A 338 -15.68 -12.67 -5.71
C ALA A 338 -17.05 -12.98 -6.34
N GLN A 339 -17.12 -13.07 -7.67
CA GLN A 339 -18.35 -13.37 -8.40
C GLN A 339 -18.52 -14.85 -8.69
N GLU A 340 -17.44 -15.56 -8.95
CA GLU A 340 -17.47 -16.93 -9.46
C GLU A 340 -17.35 -17.99 -8.35
N VAL A 341 -16.76 -17.63 -7.19
CA VAL A 341 -16.61 -18.60 -6.08
C VAL A 341 -17.79 -18.50 -5.13
N PRO A 342 -18.54 -19.59 -4.92
CA PRO A 342 -19.62 -19.63 -3.96
C PRO A 342 -19.12 -19.38 -2.54
N THR A 343 -19.85 -18.57 -1.77
CA THR A 343 -19.52 -18.27 -0.38
C THR A 343 -20.73 -18.42 0.52
N ASP A 344 -20.49 -18.87 1.74
CA ASP A 344 -21.49 -18.92 2.82
C ASP A 344 -21.40 -17.67 3.70
N GLN A 345 -21.37 -16.47 3.09
CA GLN A 345 -21.43 -15.26 3.89
C GLN A 345 -22.79 -15.07 4.53
N PRO A 346 -22.85 -14.79 5.85
CA PRO A 346 -24.10 -14.52 6.54
C PRO A 346 -24.82 -13.31 5.91
N LYS A 347 -26.08 -13.49 5.55
CA LYS A 347 -26.95 -12.41 5.09
C LYS A 347 -27.59 -11.72 6.29
N PHE A 348 -27.96 -10.46 6.15
CA PHE A 348 -28.73 -9.73 7.15
C PHE A 348 -30.03 -10.47 7.47
N ASN A 349 -30.21 -10.87 8.73
CA ASN A 349 -31.39 -11.55 9.23
C ASN A 349 -31.44 -11.46 10.76
N VAL A 350 -32.25 -10.56 11.28
CA VAL A 350 -32.33 -10.26 12.72
C VAL A 350 -32.89 -11.43 13.53
N GLU A 351 -33.89 -12.13 13.03
CA GLU A 351 -34.51 -13.24 13.75
C GLU A 351 -33.56 -14.44 13.90
N GLU A 352 -32.87 -14.79 12.83
CA GLU A 352 -31.87 -15.86 12.89
C GLU A 352 -30.66 -15.42 13.73
N ALA A 353 -30.28 -14.14 13.69
CA ALA A 353 -29.22 -13.57 14.53
C ALA A 353 -29.55 -13.71 16.02
N LYS A 354 -30.78 -13.37 16.46
CA LYS A 354 -31.23 -13.54 17.85
C LYS A 354 -31.17 -14.99 18.29
N LYS A 355 -31.63 -15.91 17.45
CA LYS A 355 -31.61 -17.37 17.71
C LYS A 355 -30.18 -17.87 17.89
N LEU A 356 -29.27 -17.55 16.94
CA LEU A 356 -27.88 -17.95 16.99
C LEU A 356 -27.14 -17.34 18.21
N LEU A 357 -27.47 -16.10 18.58
CA LEU A 357 -26.91 -15.47 19.77
C LEU A 357 -27.31 -16.24 21.02
N ALA A 358 -28.61 -16.56 21.18
CA ALA A 358 -29.11 -17.29 22.33
C ALA A 358 -28.50 -18.71 22.45
N GLU A 359 -28.38 -19.42 21.34
CA GLU A 359 -27.74 -20.73 21.29
C GLU A 359 -26.26 -20.64 21.65
N GLY A 360 -25.52 -19.68 21.05
CA GLY A 360 -24.09 -19.49 21.30
C GLY A 360 -23.78 -19.08 22.75
N LEU A 361 -24.59 -18.22 23.35
CA LEU A 361 -24.48 -17.85 24.76
C LEU A 361 -24.70 -19.07 25.65
N LYS A 362 -25.71 -19.88 25.37
CA LYS A 362 -25.96 -21.13 26.12
C LYS A 362 -24.79 -22.10 26.01
N GLU A 363 -24.24 -22.30 24.83
CA GLU A 363 -23.07 -23.16 24.61
C GLU A 363 -21.82 -22.68 25.38
N GLN A 364 -21.66 -21.37 25.53
CA GLN A 364 -20.54 -20.77 26.27
C GLN A 364 -20.81 -20.65 27.79
N GLY A 365 -22.03 -20.99 28.25
CA GLY A 365 -22.43 -20.80 29.63
C GLY A 365 -22.50 -19.32 30.05
N LEU A 366 -22.86 -18.45 29.14
CA LEU A 366 -22.99 -17.01 29.36
C LEU A 366 -24.47 -16.59 29.41
N ALA A 367 -24.83 -15.74 30.36
CA ALA A 367 -26.16 -15.15 30.42
C ALA A 367 -26.34 -14.03 29.36
N GLN A 368 -25.27 -13.31 29.06
CA GLN A 368 -25.22 -12.23 28.08
C GLN A 368 -23.79 -12.06 27.55
N LEU A 369 -23.62 -11.31 26.47
CA LEU A 369 -22.30 -10.91 26.00
C LEU A 369 -21.62 -9.99 27.00
N PRO A 370 -20.29 -10.08 27.19
CA PRO A 370 -19.52 -9.07 27.87
C PRO A 370 -19.58 -7.73 27.12
N ASN A 371 -19.13 -6.65 27.76
CA ASN A 371 -18.93 -5.38 27.05
C ASN A 371 -17.92 -5.59 25.93
N LEU A 372 -18.35 -5.42 24.70
CA LEU A 372 -17.50 -5.48 23.51
C LEU A 372 -17.04 -4.08 23.14
N LYS A 373 -15.86 -4.00 22.53
CA LYS A 373 -15.31 -2.77 21.97
C LYS A 373 -15.00 -2.96 20.48
N ILE A 374 -15.26 -1.93 19.68
CA ILE A 374 -14.75 -1.83 18.32
C ILE A 374 -13.59 -0.85 18.35
N LEU A 375 -12.38 -1.36 18.04
CA LEU A 375 -11.20 -0.54 17.85
C LEU A 375 -11.19 -0.04 16.41
N LEU A 376 -10.96 1.24 16.22
CA LEU A 376 -10.88 1.86 14.90
C LEU A 376 -9.87 3.00 14.91
N ASN A 377 -9.27 3.30 13.77
CA ASN A 377 -8.58 4.56 13.58
C ASN A 377 -9.53 5.60 12.97
N ASP A 378 -9.31 6.88 13.27
CA ASP A 378 -10.16 7.98 12.80
C ASP A 378 -9.72 8.45 11.41
N THR A 379 -9.83 7.55 10.42
CA THR A 379 -9.50 7.87 9.03
C THR A 379 -10.65 7.50 8.09
N GLY A 380 -10.96 8.39 7.16
CA GLY A 380 -12.03 8.18 6.18
C GLY A 380 -13.39 7.96 6.82
N SER A 381 -14.13 6.98 6.31
CA SER A 381 -15.50 6.66 6.77
C SER A 381 -15.57 5.69 7.96
N ARG A 382 -14.42 5.33 8.58
CA ARG A 382 -14.40 4.27 9.61
C ARG A 382 -15.23 4.56 10.82
N LYS A 383 -15.25 5.82 11.27
CA LYS A 383 -16.06 6.24 12.40
C LYS A 383 -17.56 6.07 12.10
N SER A 384 -18.04 6.57 10.97
CA SER A 384 -19.45 6.43 10.57
C SER A 384 -19.86 4.97 10.38
N ILE A 385 -18.97 4.13 9.86
CA ILE A 385 -19.17 2.67 9.75
C ILE A 385 -19.32 2.05 11.14
N ALA A 386 -18.42 2.38 12.07
CA ALA A 386 -18.45 1.84 13.43
C ALA A 386 -19.68 2.28 14.22
N GLU A 387 -20.09 3.54 14.11
CA GLU A 387 -21.32 4.08 14.72
C GLU A 387 -22.56 3.36 14.17
N TYR A 388 -22.63 3.11 12.87
CA TYR A 388 -23.71 2.35 12.27
C TYR A 388 -23.75 0.89 12.75
N ILE A 389 -22.60 0.24 12.87
CA ILE A 389 -22.50 -1.13 13.42
C ILE A 389 -22.96 -1.15 14.87
N GLN A 390 -22.49 -0.22 15.70
CA GLN A 390 -22.90 -0.07 17.09
C GLN A 390 -24.42 0.06 17.23
N GLU A 391 -25.04 0.93 16.41
CA GLU A 391 -26.47 1.13 16.40
C GLU A 391 -27.24 -0.14 15.98
N ASN A 392 -26.81 -0.84 14.92
CA ASN A 392 -27.43 -2.08 14.47
C ASN A 392 -27.36 -3.19 15.55
N LEU A 393 -26.20 -3.37 16.20
CA LEU A 393 -26.05 -4.36 17.25
C LEU A 393 -26.94 -4.06 18.46
N ARG A 394 -27.03 -2.79 18.85
CA ARG A 394 -27.93 -2.35 19.90
C ARG A 394 -29.39 -2.57 19.57
N ASN A 395 -29.84 -2.13 18.40
CA ASN A 395 -31.25 -2.15 18.00
C ASN A 395 -31.73 -3.58 17.69
N ASN A 396 -30.89 -4.39 17.04
CA ASN A 396 -31.26 -5.71 16.54
C ASN A 396 -31.05 -6.83 17.56
N LEU A 397 -30.04 -6.71 18.45
CA LEU A 397 -29.67 -7.76 19.41
C LEU A 397 -29.66 -7.29 20.85
N GLY A 398 -29.83 -6.00 21.15
CA GLY A 398 -29.66 -5.45 22.49
C GLY A 398 -28.18 -5.47 22.97
N VAL A 399 -27.23 -5.61 22.05
CA VAL A 399 -25.81 -5.69 22.38
C VAL A 399 -25.20 -4.29 22.37
N ASN A 400 -24.68 -3.86 23.51
CA ASN A 400 -23.95 -2.61 23.62
C ASN A 400 -22.47 -2.84 23.27
N VAL A 401 -21.94 -1.96 22.41
CA VAL A 401 -20.54 -1.97 21.99
C VAL A 401 -19.96 -0.58 22.21
N GLU A 402 -18.78 -0.49 22.77
CA GLU A 402 -18.03 0.75 22.90
C GLU A 402 -17.18 1.00 21.65
N LEU A 403 -17.03 2.26 21.26
CA LEU A 403 -16.12 2.65 20.19
C LEU A 403 -14.85 3.23 20.82
N GLU A 404 -13.71 2.71 20.43
CA GLU A 404 -12.40 3.16 20.90
C GLU A 404 -11.53 3.54 19.69
N VAL A 405 -11.18 4.83 19.63
CA VAL A 405 -10.30 5.33 18.56
C VAL A 405 -8.85 5.13 19.00
N VAL A 406 -8.10 4.43 18.20
CA VAL A 406 -6.68 4.13 18.43
C VAL A 406 -5.82 4.71 17.31
N SER A 407 -4.56 4.99 17.61
CA SER A 407 -3.62 5.43 16.56
C SER A 407 -3.38 4.30 15.57
N GLY A 408 -3.17 4.62 14.29
CA GLY A 408 -2.92 3.60 13.25
C GLY A 408 -1.62 2.80 13.43
N LYS A 409 -0.89 3.03 14.53
CA LYS A 409 0.34 2.32 14.91
C LYS A 409 0.09 1.26 15.99
N GLU A 410 -1.10 1.23 16.57
CA GLU A 410 -1.55 0.24 17.54
C GLU A 410 -2.41 -0.83 16.86
#